data_4c69e31e31a8747a0d887523c000cfb8
#
_entry.id   4c69e31e31a8747a0d887523c000cfb8
#
_cell.length_a   1.000
_cell.length_b   1.000
_cell.length_c   1.000
_cell.angle_alpha   90.00
_cell.angle_beta   90.00
_cell.angle_gamma   90.00
#
_symmetry.space_group_name_H-M   'P 1'
#
loop_
_entity.id
_entity.type
_entity.pdbx_description
1 polymer ?
#
loop_
_entity_poly.entity_id
_entity_poly.type
_entity_poly.pdbx_seq_one_letter_code
_entity_poly.pdbx_strand_id
1 'polypeptide(L)'
;MAFRAEGPWSAVDVPVARTEHTLTDPVEIRRVLARVRREGVAYDREEGDLGVHCVAAPVTAPDGACVAALSVTGPAGRLDFCRLAPAVSAAAHQASRVLAAHSAERFARSATRPA
;
A
#
# COMPACT_ATOMS: atom_id res chain seq x y z
N MET A 1 4.89 -0.03 -0.79
CA MET A 1 5.68 -1.28 -0.82
C MET A 1 5.23 -2.36 0.16
N ALA A 2 4.59 -2.02 1.25
CA ALA A 2 4.13 -2.97 2.27
C ALA A 2 3.03 -3.95 1.80
N PHE A 3 2.42 -3.73 0.66
CA PHE A 3 1.27 -4.49 0.18
C PHE A 3 1.62 -5.62 -0.81
N ARG A 4 2.88 -5.75 -1.20
CA ARG A 4 3.28 -6.91 -1.98
C ARG A 4 3.24 -8.16 -1.11
N ALA A 5 2.33 -9.06 -1.43
CA ALA A 5 2.31 -10.37 -0.83
C ALA A 5 3.54 -11.17 -1.27
N GLU A 6 4.21 -11.77 -0.30
CA GLU A 6 5.11 -12.91 -0.50
C GLU A 6 6.24 -12.73 -1.54
N GLY A 7 7.13 -11.79 -1.30
CA GLY A 7 8.49 -11.88 -1.80
C GLY A 7 9.43 -12.32 -0.67
N PRO A 8 10.55 -12.98 -0.97
CA PRO A 8 11.50 -13.36 0.06
C PRO A 8 12.16 -12.11 0.66
N TRP A 9 11.59 -11.61 1.74
CA TRP A 9 12.26 -10.63 2.60
C TRP A 9 13.57 -11.16 3.18
N SER A 10 13.88 -12.45 2.95
CA SER A 10 15.14 -13.10 3.31
C SER A 10 16.35 -12.59 2.51
N ALA A 11 16.13 -11.86 1.42
CA ALA A 11 17.18 -11.36 0.53
C ALA A 11 17.32 -9.83 0.55
N VAL A 12 16.63 -9.14 1.45
CA VAL A 12 16.74 -7.68 1.55
C VAL A 12 17.96 -7.34 2.41
N ASP A 13 18.87 -6.60 1.84
CA ASP A 13 19.92 -5.91 2.60
C ASP A 13 19.28 -5.15 3.77
N VAL A 14 19.97 -5.10 4.89
CA VAL A 14 19.51 -4.35 6.06
C VAL A 14 19.15 -2.93 5.63
N PRO A 15 17.91 -2.46 5.88
CA PRO A 15 17.52 -1.13 5.46
C PRO A 15 18.44 -0.08 6.08
N VAL A 16 18.88 0.87 5.27
CA VAL A 16 19.66 2.01 5.75
C VAL A 16 18.71 2.99 6.43
N ALA A 17 19.00 3.36 7.67
CA ALA A 17 18.23 4.36 8.39
C ALA A 17 18.35 5.73 7.71
N ARG A 18 17.21 6.32 7.38
CA ARG A 18 17.10 7.69 6.84
C ARG A 18 16.82 8.70 7.92
N THR A 19 16.12 8.30 8.97
CA THR A 19 15.83 9.06 10.17
C THR A 19 16.06 8.18 11.41
N GLU A 20 15.97 8.77 12.57
CA GLU A 20 16.00 8.01 13.84
C GLU A 20 14.77 7.09 14.01
N HIS A 21 13.70 7.32 13.25
CA HIS A 21 12.47 6.53 13.29
C HIS A 21 12.40 5.43 12.23
N THR A 22 13.38 5.34 11.34
CA THR A 22 13.42 4.31 10.30
C THR A 22 13.48 2.92 10.93
N LEU A 23 12.56 2.05 10.51
CA LEU A 23 12.58 0.64 10.90
C LEU A 23 13.72 -0.09 10.20
N THR A 24 14.64 -0.63 10.98
CA THR A 24 15.82 -1.36 10.46
C THR A 24 15.91 -2.79 10.98
N ASP A 25 15.23 -3.12 12.07
CA ASP A 25 15.18 -4.48 12.61
C ASP A 25 14.26 -5.36 11.74
N PRO A 26 14.77 -6.44 11.13
CA PRO A 26 13.98 -7.36 10.30
C PRO A 26 12.79 -7.98 11.02
N VAL A 27 12.90 -8.23 12.33
CA VAL A 27 11.79 -8.81 13.13
C VAL A 27 10.67 -7.78 13.27
N GLU A 28 11.01 -6.54 13.56
CA GLU A 28 10.05 -5.44 13.67
C GLU A 28 9.38 -5.14 12.31
N ILE A 29 10.15 -5.10 11.24
CA ILE A 29 9.62 -4.93 9.88
C ILE A 29 8.60 -6.03 9.56
N ARG A 30 8.89 -7.29 9.86
CA ARG A 30 7.93 -8.40 9.63
C ARG A 30 6.65 -8.24 10.43
N ARG A 31 6.73 -7.78 11.67
CA ARG A 31 5.54 -7.49 12.50
C ARG A 31 4.68 -6.39 11.89
N VAL A 32 5.32 -5.32 11.44
CA VAL A 32 4.62 -4.21 10.78
C VAL A 32 3.96 -4.68 9.50
N LEU A 33 4.66 -5.43 8.65
CA LEU A 33 4.11 -5.98 7.40
C LEU A 33 2.95 -6.95 7.63
N ALA A 34 3.02 -7.79 8.66
CA ALA A 34 1.91 -8.67 9.04
C ALA A 34 0.68 -7.88 9.46
N ARG A 35 0.87 -6.81 10.24
CA ARG A 35 -0.21 -5.88 10.62
C ARG A 35 -0.81 -5.18 9.40
N VAL A 36 0.01 -4.66 8.51
CA VAL A 36 -0.42 -4.00 7.28
C VAL A 36 -1.28 -4.94 6.42
N ARG A 37 -0.86 -6.20 6.27
CA ARG A 37 -1.65 -7.20 5.53
C ARG A 37 -3.00 -7.46 6.18
N ARG A 38 -3.06 -7.52 7.51
CA ARG A 38 -4.30 -7.75 8.25
C ARG A 38 -5.23 -6.54 8.23
N GLU A 39 -4.69 -5.34 8.39
CA GLU A 39 -5.45 -4.09 8.49
C GLU A 39 -5.71 -3.42 7.14
N GLY A 40 -4.92 -3.74 6.12
CA GLY A 40 -5.03 -3.15 4.79
C GLY A 40 -4.58 -1.69 4.70
N VAL A 41 -3.85 -1.21 5.68
CA VAL A 41 -3.35 0.17 5.76
C VAL A 41 -1.92 0.17 6.28
N ALA A 42 -1.06 0.95 5.66
CA ALA A 42 0.30 1.20 6.10
C ALA A 42 0.47 2.65 6.55
N TYR A 43 1.29 2.87 7.55
CA TYR A 43 1.62 4.19 8.08
C TYR A 43 3.12 4.43 7.98
N ASP A 44 3.49 5.65 7.64
CA ASP A 44 4.85 6.19 7.78
C ASP A 44 4.80 7.31 8.82
N ARG A 45 5.55 7.14 9.88
CA ARG A 45 5.69 8.11 10.97
C ARG A 45 7.13 8.60 11.02
N GLU A 46 7.47 9.52 10.10
CA GLU A 46 8.80 10.12 10.02
C GLU A 46 9.92 9.10 9.73
N GLU A 47 9.59 7.95 9.15
CA GLU A 47 10.56 6.88 8.86
C GLU A 47 11.42 7.20 7.64
N GLY A 48 10.87 7.93 6.68
CA GLY A 48 11.57 8.39 5.48
C GLY A 48 12.17 9.77 5.61
N ASP A 49 11.40 10.71 6.15
CA ASP A 49 11.79 12.10 6.34
C ASP A 49 11.17 12.63 7.64
N LEU A 50 11.96 13.36 8.44
CA LEU A 50 11.48 13.98 9.66
C LEU A 50 10.38 15.01 9.34
N GLY A 51 9.36 15.08 10.18
CA GLY A 51 8.23 15.99 10.02
C GLY A 51 7.22 15.57 8.96
N VAL A 52 7.38 14.39 8.33
CA VAL A 52 6.49 13.87 7.29
C VAL A 52 5.80 12.59 7.76
N HIS A 53 4.47 12.59 7.69
CA HIS A 53 3.65 11.40 7.88
C HIS A 53 2.97 11.01 6.57
N CYS A 54 2.74 9.71 6.40
CA CYS A 54 2.00 9.15 5.27
C CYS A 54 1.09 8.02 5.73
N VAL A 55 -0.06 7.89 5.08
CA VAL A 55 -0.94 6.74 5.19
C VAL A 55 -1.24 6.22 3.80
N ALA A 56 -1.16 4.92 3.60
CA ALA A 56 -1.34 4.27 2.32
C ALA A 56 -2.24 3.04 2.40
N ALA A 57 -2.96 2.77 1.32
CA ALA A 57 -3.76 1.56 1.16
C ALA A 57 -3.53 0.94 -0.23
N PRO A 58 -3.67 -0.40 -0.36
CA PRO A 58 -3.41 -1.09 -1.60
C PRO A 58 -4.54 -0.92 -2.61
N VAL A 59 -4.18 -0.83 -3.87
CA VAL A 59 -5.09 -1.02 -5.00
C VAL A 59 -4.85 -2.42 -5.55
N THR A 60 -5.90 -3.24 -5.55
CA THR A 60 -5.80 -4.66 -5.89
C THR A 60 -6.50 -4.98 -7.20
N ALA A 61 -5.94 -5.91 -7.94
CA ALA A 61 -6.59 -6.54 -9.09
C ALA A 61 -7.65 -7.57 -8.63
N PRO A 62 -8.54 -8.04 -9.54
CA PRO A 62 -9.57 -9.02 -9.21
C PRO A 62 -9.06 -10.33 -8.59
N ASP A 63 -7.83 -10.73 -8.91
CA ASP A 63 -7.17 -11.90 -8.34
C ASP A 63 -6.56 -11.67 -6.94
N GLY A 64 -6.72 -10.46 -6.39
CA GLY A 64 -6.17 -10.07 -5.11
C GLY A 64 -4.72 -9.56 -5.14
N ALA A 65 -4.07 -9.57 -6.31
CA ALA A 65 -2.70 -9.05 -6.44
C ALA A 65 -2.68 -7.53 -6.22
N CYS A 66 -1.74 -7.06 -5.42
CA CYS A 66 -1.51 -5.62 -5.24
C CYS A 66 -0.79 -5.07 -6.47
N VAL A 67 -1.44 -4.18 -7.20
CA VAL A 67 -0.92 -3.59 -8.45
C VAL A 67 -0.50 -2.13 -8.29
N ALA A 68 -0.99 -1.46 -7.26
CA ALA A 68 -0.66 -0.07 -6.94
C ALA A 68 -0.93 0.21 -5.45
N ALA A 69 -0.63 1.41 -5.03
CA ALA A 69 -1.02 1.93 -3.72
C ALA A 69 -1.49 3.38 -3.87
N LEU A 70 -2.46 3.75 -3.07
CA LEU A 70 -2.93 5.12 -2.91
C LEU A 70 -2.46 5.63 -1.56
N SER A 71 -1.90 6.83 -1.52
CA SER A 71 -1.41 7.41 -0.27
C SER A 71 -1.74 8.87 -0.13
N VAL A 72 -1.77 9.32 1.12
CA VAL A 72 -1.82 10.72 1.51
C VAL A 72 -0.61 11.01 2.37
N THR A 73 0.12 12.05 2.01
CA THR A 73 1.34 12.49 2.70
C THR A 73 1.15 13.94 3.15
N GLY A 74 1.63 14.27 4.31
CA GLY A 74 1.55 15.62 4.83
C GLY A 74 2.40 15.84 6.09
N PRO A 75 2.38 17.07 6.64
CA PRO A 75 3.12 17.40 7.87
C PRO A 75 2.64 16.55 9.05
N ALA A 76 3.59 16.02 9.81
CA ALA A 76 3.33 15.14 10.95
C ALA A 76 2.33 15.75 11.96
N GLY A 77 2.43 17.04 12.23
CA GLY A 77 1.55 17.73 13.17
C GLY A 77 0.13 18.01 12.66
N ARG A 78 -0.16 17.75 11.38
CA ARG A 78 -1.46 18.03 10.76
C ARG A 78 -2.17 16.81 10.20
N LEU A 79 -1.49 15.69 10.05
CA LEU A 79 -2.06 14.47 9.49
C LEU A 79 -2.75 13.66 10.59
N ASP A 80 -4.07 13.62 10.54
CA ASP A 80 -4.89 12.80 11.46
C ASP A 80 -5.12 11.41 10.86
N PHE A 81 -4.37 10.44 11.31
CA PHE A 81 -4.48 9.06 10.83
C PHE A 81 -5.83 8.41 11.11
N CYS A 82 -6.48 8.77 12.22
CA CYS A 82 -7.80 8.21 12.56
C CYS A 82 -8.86 8.59 11.53
N ARG A 83 -8.77 9.79 10.97
CA ARG A 83 -9.68 10.27 9.93
C ARG A 83 -9.25 9.84 8.53
N LEU A 84 -7.95 9.86 8.26
CA LEU A 84 -7.43 9.62 6.91
C LEU A 84 -7.34 8.15 6.55
N ALA A 85 -7.03 7.25 7.47
CA ALA A 85 -6.90 5.84 7.17
C ALA A 85 -8.19 5.23 6.57
N PRO A 86 -9.39 5.46 7.14
CA PRO A 86 -10.63 5.00 6.51
C PRO A 86 -10.89 5.62 5.14
N ALA A 87 -10.58 6.90 4.96
CA ALA A 87 -10.79 7.61 3.70
C ALA A 87 -9.85 7.09 2.60
N VAL A 88 -8.58 6.89 2.90
CA VAL A 88 -7.59 6.32 1.97
C VAL A 88 -7.94 4.88 1.62
N SER A 89 -8.35 4.06 2.59
CA SER A 89 -8.82 2.70 2.34
C SER A 89 -10.03 2.67 1.42
N ALA A 90 -11.02 3.52 1.65
CA ALA A 90 -12.22 3.61 0.82
C ALA A 90 -11.88 4.04 -0.62
N ALA A 91 -11.01 5.03 -0.77
CA ALA A 91 -10.56 5.50 -2.09
C ALA A 91 -9.78 4.42 -2.83
N ALA A 92 -8.88 3.70 -2.16
CA ALA A 92 -8.11 2.60 -2.75
C ALA A 92 -9.03 1.44 -3.16
N HIS A 93 -10.03 1.13 -2.34
CA HIS A 93 -11.04 0.11 -2.67
C HIS A 93 -11.87 0.51 -3.88
N GLN A 94 -12.29 1.77 -3.98
CA GLN A 94 -12.97 2.29 -5.15
C GLN A 94 -12.11 2.20 -6.42
N ALA A 95 -10.83 2.55 -6.32
CA ALA A 95 -9.88 2.41 -7.43
C ALA A 95 -9.75 0.94 -7.87
N SER A 96 -9.72 0.00 -6.93
CA SER A 96 -9.70 -1.44 -7.21
C SER A 96 -10.95 -1.90 -7.97
N ARG A 97 -12.12 -1.39 -7.60
CA ARG A 97 -13.39 -1.68 -8.30
C ARG A 97 -13.41 -1.13 -9.72
N VAL A 98 -12.94 0.09 -9.92
CA VAL A 98 -12.84 0.71 -11.27
C VAL A 98 -11.88 -0.10 -12.14
N LEU A 99 -10.75 -0.52 -11.60
CA LEU A 99 -9.78 -1.35 -12.29
C LEU A 99 -10.39 -2.71 -12.71
N ALA A 100 -11.14 -3.35 -11.83
CA ALA A 100 -11.84 -4.62 -12.11
C ALA A 100 -12.86 -4.47 -13.24
N ALA A 101 -13.67 -3.41 -13.22
CA ALA A 101 -14.64 -3.12 -14.27
C ALA A 101 -13.98 -2.89 -15.63
N HIS A 102 -12.90 -2.09 -15.65
CA HIS A 102 -12.13 -1.83 -16.87
C HIS A 102 -11.49 -3.10 -17.46
N SER A 103 -10.96 -3.96 -16.61
CA SER A 103 -10.37 -5.23 -17.02
C SER A 103 -11.42 -6.17 -17.63
N ALA A 104 -12.62 -6.24 -17.05
CA ALA A 104 -13.73 -7.04 -17.56
C ALA A 104 -14.20 -6.53 -18.94
N GLU A 105 -14.30 -5.22 -19.14
CA GLU A 105 -14.67 -4.62 -20.43
C GLU A 105 -13.62 -4.93 -21.52
N ARG A 106 -12.35 -4.84 -21.19
CA ARG A 106 -11.27 -5.17 -22.13
C ARG A 106 -11.32 -6.64 -22.53
N PHE A 107 -11.58 -7.54 -21.59
CA PHE A 107 -11.70 -8.97 -21.85
C PHE A 107 -12.90 -9.25 -22.78
N ALA A 108 -14.05 -8.65 -22.50
CA ALA A 108 -15.26 -8.80 -23.33
C ALA A 108 -15.02 -8.32 -24.77
N ARG A 109 -14.35 -7.17 -24.96
CA ARG A 109 -13.99 -6.66 -26.30
C ARG A 109 -13.02 -7.57 -27.05
N SER A 110 -12.07 -8.18 -26.33
CA SER A 110 -11.12 -9.13 -26.94
C SER A 110 -11.80 -10.41 -27.38
N ALA A 111 -12.78 -10.90 -26.61
CA ALA A 111 -13.54 -12.12 -26.93
C ALA A 111 -14.52 -11.95 -28.12
N THR A 112 -14.96 -10.71 -28.40
CA THR A 112 -15.88 -10.40 -29.51
C THR A 112 -15.20 -10.00 -30.81
N ARG A 113 -13.86 -9.97 -30.84
CA ARG A 113 -13.09 -9.64 -32.03
C ARG A 113 -13.13 -10.84 -33.00
N PRO A 114 -13.71 -10.73 -34.20
CA PRO A 114 -13.69 -11.82 -35.19
C PRO A 114 -12.22 -12.10 -35.58
N ALA A 115 -11.95 -13.37 -35.80
CA ALA A 115 -10.64 -13.83 -36.28
C ALA A 115 -10.29 -13.23 -37.65
#